data_1cd35202c2fa3e4d81a752cb829d9139
#
_entry.id   1cd35202c2fa3e4d81a752cb829d9139
#
_cell.length_a   1.000
_cell.length_b   1.000
_cell.length_c   1.000
_cell.angle_alpha   90.00
_cell.angle_beta   90.00
_cell.angle_gamma   90.00
#
_symmetry.space_group_name_H-M   'P 1'
#
loop_
_entity.id
_entity.type
_entity.pdbx_description
1 polymer ?
#
loop_
_entity_poly.entity_id
_entity_poly.type
_entity_poly.pdbx_seq_one_letter_code
_entity_poly.pdbx_strand_id
1 'polypeptide(L)'
;MISPVDAGLLLALGLTTLVGVLRGAVKEGLTLLLWAIALLVAVGLAQALSHWLPVALGEGLLRDRFAFILAFALALALGTLVQRVLFLGALDVDLGFLGHLLGGVFGALRGGLFLLVLAGVLEPLLGADSWWGVGRLSAPLGEGFFLLTRALEGLLVMLGWR
;
A
#
# COMPACT_ATOMS: atom_id res chain seq x y z
N MET A 1 7.80 -26.12 5.31
CA MET A 1 7.89 -25.33 6.55
C MET A 1 7.62 -23.88 6.17
N ILE A 2 6.84 -23.15 6.98
CA ILE A 2 6.58 -21.72 6.78
C ILE A 2 7.81 -20.97 7.28
N SER A 3 8.34 -20.04 6.49
CA SER A 3 9.48 -19.22 6.93
C SER A 3 9.02 -18.20 7.99
N PRO A 4 9.90 -17.69 8.85
CA PRO A 4 9.56 -16.61 9.79
C PRO A 4 9.02 -15.36 9.08
N VAL A 5 9.52 -15.09 7.87
CA VAL A 5 9.04 -13.99 7.00
C VAL A 5 7.60 -14.22 6.59
N ASP A 6 7.28 -15.42 6.06
CA ASP A 6 5.92 -15.77 5.64
C ASP A 6 4.96 -15.70 6.82
N ALA A 7 5.37 -16.18 8.00
CA ALA A 7 4.56 -16.09 9.22
C ALA A 7 4.28 -14.64 9.61
N GLY A 8 5.27 -13.76 9.53
CA GLY A 8 5.11 -12.32 9.78
C GLY A 8 4.16 -11.65 8.80
N LEU A 9 4.29 -11.97 7.50
CA LEU A 9 3.40 -11.43 6.45
C LEU A 9 1.95 -11.89 6.64
N LEU A 10 1.74 -13.18 6.94
CA LEU A 10 0.41 -13.73 7.22
C LEU A 10 -0.20 -13.15 8.51
N LEU A 11 0.62 -12.94 9.54
CA LEU A 11 0.18 -12.28 10.77
C LEU A 11 -0.27 -10.84 10.49
N ALA A 12 0.51 -10.07 9.72
CA ALA A 12 0.17 -8.71 9.33
C ALA A 12 -1.14 -8.67 8.53
N LEU A 13 -1.32 -9.59 7.58
CA LEU A 13 -2.56 -9.72 6.81
C LEU A 13 -3.74 -10.07 7.72
N GLY A 14 -3.57 -11.01 8.63
CA GLY A 14 -4.61 -11.40 9.61
C GLY A 14 -5.02 -10.24 10.51
N LEU A 15 -4.05 -9.47 11.01
CA LEU A 15 -4.32 -8.29 11.84
C LEU A 15 -5.08 -7.20 11.07
N THR A 16 -4.69 -6.90 9.83
CA THR A 16 -5.41 -5.91 9.01
C THR A 16 -6.83 -6.36 8.68
N THR A 17 -7.02 -7.66 8.43
CA THR A 17 -8.34 -8.27 8.22
C THR A 17 -9.21 -8.14 9.48
N LEU A 18 -8.66 -8.48 10.64
CA LEU A 18 -9.38 -8.38 11.92
C LEU A 18 -9.78 -6.93 12.23
N VAL A 19 -8.86 -5.99 12.03
CA VAL A 19 -9.16 -4.56 12.19
C VAL A 19 -10.28 -4.13 11.21
N GLY A 20 -10.28 -4.66 9.99
CA GLY A 20 -11.33 -4.41 9.00
C GLY A 20 -12.70 -4.92 9.46
N VAL A 21 -12.77 -6.14 10.02
CA VAL A 21 -14.00 -6.71 10.63
C VAL A 21 -14.52 -5.79 11.74
N LEU A 22 -13.64 -5.33 12.63
CA LEU A 22 -14.01 -4.48 13.77
C LEU A 22 -14.47 -3.08 13.35
N ARG A 23 -13.90 -2.53 12.26
CA ARG A 23 -14.20 -1.17 11.77
C ARG A 23 -15.47 -1.09 10.91
N GLY A 24 -15.82 -2.19 10.27
CA GLY A 24 -16.96 -2.29 9.36
C GLY A 24 -16.68 -1.78 7.94
N ALA A 25 -17.57 -2.16 7.01
CA ALA A 25 -17.39 -2.00 5.57
C ALA A 25 -17.24 -0.53 5.12
N VAL A 26 -18.03 0.38 5.67
CA VAL A 26 -18.06 1.78 5.21
C VAL A 26 -16.73 2.48 5.51
N LYS A 27 -16.26 2.38 6.75
CA LYS A 27 -14.98 2.99 7.17
C LYS A 27 -13.80 2.37 6.44
N GLU A 28 -13.80 1.05 6.28
CA GLU A 28 -12.70 0.35 5.64
C GLU A 28 -12.71 0.52 4.12
N GLY A 29 -13.87 0.58 3.48
CA GLY A 29 -14.02 0.88 2.05
C GLY A 29 -13.50 2.27 1.69
N LEU A 30 -13.79 3.29 2.50
CA LEU A 30 -13.23 4.63 2.33
C LEU A 30 -11.72 4.65 2.53
N THR A 31 -11.20 3.91 3.51
CA THR A 31 -9.77 3.80 3.72
C THR A 31 -9.10 3.10 2.53
N LEU A 32 -9.70 2.05 1.99
CA LEU A 32 -9.20 1.35 0.81
C LEU A 32 -9.18 2.27 -0.44
N LEU A 33 -10.25 3.05 -0.64
CA LEU A 33 -10.29 4.05 -1.71
C LEU A 33 -9.17 5.09 -1.56
N LEU A 34 -8.95 5.57 -0.33
CA LEU A 34 -7.85 6.49 -0.03
C LEU A 34 -6.49 5.88 -0.38
N TRP A 35 -6.28 4.60 -0.07
CA TRP A 35 -5.05 3.87 -0.41
C TRP A 35 -4.85 3.77 -1.93
N ALA A 36 -5.92 3.48 -2.68
CA ALA A 36 -5.88 3.43 -4.14
C ALA A 36 -5.49 4.79 -4.74
N ILE A 37 -6.10 5.88 -4.24
CA ILE A 37 -5.76 7.25 -4.65
C ILE A 37 -4.31 7.59 -4.28
N ALA A 38 -3.88 7.25 -3.07
CA ALA A 38 -2.50 7.50 -2.63
C ALA A 38 -1.47 6.75 -3.47
N LEU A 39 -1.77 5.52 -3.89
CA LEU A 39 -0.92 4.77 -4.82
C LEU A 39 -0.84 5.43 -6.20
N LEU A 40 -1.96 5.88 -6.76
CA LEU A 40 -1.98 6.63 -8.03
C LEU A 40 -1.14 7.90 -7.95
N VAL A 41 -1.31 8.68 -6.89
CA VAL A 41 -0.53 9.90 -6.64
C VAL A 41 0.95 9.57 -6.48
N ALA A 42 1.28 8.50 -5.74
CA ALA A 42 2.66 8.09 -5.54
C ALA A 42 3.35 7.72 -6.86
N VAL A 43 2.69 6.90 -7.69
CA VAL A 43 3.23 6.52 -9.02
C VAL A 43 3.38 7.75 -9.92
N GLY A 44 2.41 8.68 -9.93
CA GLY A 44 2.46 9.89 -10.74
C GLY A 44 3.55 10.88 -10.31
N LEU A 45 3.79 11.01 -9.00
CA LEU A 45 4.74 12.00 -8.46
C LEU A 45 6.14 11.43 -8.19
N ALA A 46 6.32 10.12 -8.11
CA ALA A 46 7.59 9.49 -7.74
C ALA A 46 8.74 9.98 -8.61
N GLN A 47 8.56 10.05 -9.93
CA GLN A 47 9.57 10.47 -10.86
C GLN A 47 9.94 11.97 -10.70
N ALA A 48 8.95 12.83 -10.49
CA ALA A 48 9.20 14.24 -10.23
C ALA A 48 9.94 14.45 -8.89
N LEU A 49 9.51 13.72 -7.83
CA LEU A 49 10.16 13.79 -6.53
C LEU A 49 11.57 13.21 -6.54
N SER A 50 11.84 12.16 -7.34
CA SER A 50 13.17 11.57 -7.41
C SER A 50 14.23 12.57 -7.84
N HIS A 51 13.90 13.54 -8.71
CA HIS A 51 14.81 14.59 -9.11
C HIS A 51 15.19 15.58 -7.99
N TRP A 52 14.32 15.73 -7.00
CA TRP A 52 14.54 16.63 -5.85
C TRP A 52 15.28 15.96 -4.69
N LEU A 53 15.33 14.62 -4.69
CA LEU A 53 16.00 13.88 -3.62
C LEU A 53 17.53 13.96 -3.78
N PRO A 54 18.28 14.13 -2.65
CA PRO A 54 19.73 14.14 -2.66
C PRO A 54 20.31 12.83 -3.21
N VAL A 55 21.40 12.93 -3.98
CA VAL A 55 22.15 11.77 -4.51
C VAL A 55 22.67 10.86 -3.37
N ALA A 56 22.86 11.42 -2.17
CA ALA A 56 23.27 10.68 -0.98
C ALA A 56 22.30 9.56 -0.55
N LEU A 57 21.03 9.58 -1.01
CA LEU A 57 20.04 8.52 -0.76
C LEU A 57 20.17 7.33 -1.73
N GLY A 58 21.18 7.33 -2.59
CA GLY A 58 21.41 6.32 -3.61
C GLY A 58 21.12 6.83 -5.02
N GLU A 59 21.54 6.05 -6.01
CA GLU A 59 21.31 6.33 -7.44
C GLU A 59 20.33 5.34 -8.04
N GLY A 60 19.64 5.74 -9.10
CA GLY A 60 18.75 4.86 -9.87
C GLY A 60 17.57 4.33 -9.05
N LEU A 61 17.43 3.02 -9.06
CA LEU A 61 16.26 2.32 -8.50
C LEU A 61 15.96 2.65 -7.02
N LEU A 62 16.99 2.79 -6.19
CA LEU A 62 16.82 3.11 -4.77
C LEU A 62 16.21 4.49 -4.58
N ARG A 63 16.70 5.48 -5.32
CA ARG A 63 16.19 6.85 -5.27
C ARG A 63 14.72 6.92 -5.69
N ASP A 64 14.35 6.20 -6.75
CA ASP A 64 12.96 6.14 -7.23
C ASP A 64 12.04 5.46 -6.19
N ARG A 65 12.52 4.43 -5.51
CA ARG A 65 11.76 3.77 -4.42
C ARG A 65 11.56 4.69 -3.22
N PHE A 66 12.60 5.44 -2.82
CA PHE A 66 12.46 6.44 -1.76
C PHE A 66 11.48 7.55 -2.15
N ALA A 67 11.53 8.04 -3.39
CA ALA A 67 10.59 9.02 -3.91
C ALA A 67 9.14 8.50 -3.88
N PHE A 68 8.94 7.25 -4.30
CA PHE A 68 7.64 6.59 -4.24
C PHE A 68 7.10 6.49 -2.80
N ILE A 69 7.94 6.02 -1.86
CA ILE A 69 7.54 5.91 -0.44
C ILE A 69 7.15 7.28 0.12
N LEU A 70 7.96 8.29 -0.15
CA LEU A 70 7.71 9.64 0.33
C LEU A 70 6.39 10.19 -0.24
N ALA A 71 6.18 10.06 -1.55
CA ALA A 71 4.94 10.47 -2.20
C ALA A 71 3.73 9.73 -1.63
N PHE A 72 3.85 8.40 -1.45
CA PHE A 72 2.79 7.57 -0.89
C PHE A 72 2.47 7.94 0.56
N ALA A 73 3.47 8.11 1.41
CA ALA A 73 3.29 8.50 2.80
C ALA A 73 2.64 9.89 2.93
N LEU A 74 3.08 10.86 2.11
CA LEU A 74 2.49 12.20 2.07
C LEU A 74 1.03 12.15 1.59
N ALA A 75 0.74 11.41 0.53
CA ALA A 75 -0.62 11.25 0.01
C ALA A 75 -1.55 10.61 1.04
N LEU A 76 -1.08 9.56 1.74
CA LEU A 76 -1.84 8.92 2.82
C LEU A 76 -2.05 9.88 4.01
N ALA A 77 -1.01 10.61 4.43
CA ALA A 77 -1.12 11.55 5.54
C ALA A 77 -2.13 12.67 5.25
N LEU A 78 -2.03 13.30 4.07
CA LEU A 78 -2.96 14.32 3.63
C LEU A 78 -4.38 13.76 3.47
N GLY A 79 -4.53 12.61 2.82
CA GLY A 79 -5.82 11.98 2.62
C GLY A 79 -6.48 11.56 3.92
N THR A 80 -5.74 11.03 4.89
CA THR A 80 -6.29 10.71 6.23
C THR A 80 -6.69 11.96 7.00
N LEU A 81 -5.94 13.06 6.85
CA LEU A 81 -6.30 14.34 7.44
C LEU A 81 -7.61 14.87 6.84
N VAL A 82 -7.72 14.87 5.51
CA VAL A 82 -8.94 15.27 4.79
C VAL A 82 -10.12 14.38 5.21
N GLN A 83 -9.90 13.06 5.25
CA GLN A 83 -10.93 12.12 5.70
C GLN A 83 -11.41 12.44 7.13
N ARG A 84 -10.51 12.74 8.05
CA ARG A 84 -10.89 13.14 9.43
C ARG A 84 -11.70 14.42 9.46
N VAL A 85 -11.31 15.44 8.68
CA VAL A 85 -12.00 16.75 8.66
C VAL A 85 -13.38 16.64 8.02
N LEU A 86 -13.50 15.92 6.89
CA LEU A 86 -14.76 15.83 6.14
C LEU A 86 -15.77 14.88 6.79
N PHE A 87 -15.31 13.82 7.46
CA PHE A 87 -16.16 12.74 7.94
C PHE A 87 -16.19 12.60 9.47
N LEU A 88 -15.84 13.66 10.22
CA LEU A 88 -15.97 13.70 11.66
C LEU A 88 -17.42 13.36 12.08
N GLY A 89 -17.64 12.10 12.46
CA GLY A 89 -18.92 11.62 13.01
C GLY A 89 -20.01 11.21 12.01
N ALA A 90 -19.81 11.41 10.70
CA ALA A 90 -20.87 11.15 9.70
C ALA A 90 -20.99 9.68 9.23
N LEU A 91 -20.05 8.79 9.63
CA LEU A 91 -19.95 7.45 9.06
C LEU A 91 -20.16 6.31 10.09
N ASP A 92 -20.94 6.53 11.11
CA ASP A 92 -21.41 5.45 12.00
C ASP A 92 -22.62 4.71 11.39
N VAL A 93 -22.49 4.28 10.12
CA VAL A 93 -23.46 3.41 9.50
C VAL A 93 -23.13 1.98 9.88
N ASP A 94 -23.89 1.41 10.80
CA ASP A 94 -23.78 0.00 11.15
C ASP A 94 -24.64 -0.83 10.18
N LEU A 95 -23.96 -1.58 9.30
CA LEU A 95 -24.57 -2.53 8.37
C LEU A 95 -24.77 -3.92 9.01
N GLY A 96 -24.64 -4.00 10.33
CA GLY A 96 -24.74 -5.25 11.06
C GLY A 96 -23.69 -6.29 10.62
N PHE A 97 -24.05 -7.58 10.68
CA PHE A 97 -23.13 -8.68 10.37
C PHE A 97 -22.49 -8.57 8.98
N LEU A 98 -23.24 -8.18 7.96
CA LEU A 98 -22.71 -7.99 6.60
C LEU A 98 -21.66 -6.87 6.54
N GLY A 99 -21.85 -5.80 7.31
CA GLY A 99 -20.88 -4.71 7.43
C GLY A 99 -19.54 -5.18 7.99
N HIS A 100 -19.57 -6.03 8.99
CA HIS A 100 -18.35 -6.62 9.58
C HIS A 100 -17.65 -7.58 8.62
N LEU A 101 -18.41 -8.44 7.93
CA LEU A 101 -17.84 -9.37 6.95
C LEU A 101 -17.17 -8.65 5.79
N LEU A 102 -17.85 -7.68 5.17
CA LEU A 102 -17.28 -6.86 4.10
C LEU A 102 -16.11 -6.00 4.59
N GLY A 103 -16.17 -5.51 5.83
CA GLY A 103 -15.06 -4.82 6.47
C GLY A 103 -13.81 -5.69 6.54
N GLY A 104 -13.97 -6.97 6.85
CA GLY A 104 -12.87 -7.95 6.82
C GLY A 104 -12.27 -8.13 5.42
N VAL A 105 -13.12 -8.24 4.39
CA VAL A 105 -12.66 -8.33 2.99
C VAL A 105 -11.88 -7.08 2.59
N PHE A 106 -12.39 -5.90 2.88
CA PHE A 106 -11.70 -4.63 2.58
C PHE A 106 -10.40 -4.48 3.39
N GLY A 107 -10.40 -4.92 4.65
CA GLY A 107 -9.20 -4.96 5.49
C GLY A 107 -8.13 -5.91 4.94
N ALA A 108 -8.54 -7.07 4.42
CA ALA A 108 -7.63 -8.01 3.75
C ALA A 108 -7.05 -7.42 2.44
N LEU A 109 -7.88 -6.78 1.61
CA LEU A 109 -7.43 -6.09 0.40
C LEU A 109 -6.43 -4.98 0.71
N ARG A 110 -6.72 -4.13 1.71
CA ARG A 110 -5.78 -3.10 2.15
C ARG A 110 -4.49 -3.69 2.70
N GLY A 111 -4.60 -4.76 3.50
CA GLY A 111 -3.43 -5.49 4.00
C GLY A 111 -2.58 -6.06 2.88
N GLY A 112 -3.21 -6.63 1.85
CA GLY A 112 -2.54 -7.09 0.64
C GLY A 112 -1.80 -5.96 -0.07
N LEU A 113 -2.45 -4.82 -0.29
CA LEU A 113 -1.80 -3.64 -0.87
C LEU A 113 -0.62 -3.16 -0.03
N PHE A 114 -0.76 -3.14 1.30
CA PHE A 114 0.35 -2.81 2.20
C PHE A 114 1.53 -3.76 2.03
N LEU A 115 1.27 -5.07 1.96
CA LEU A 115 2.32 -6.07 1.76
C LEU A 115 2.99 -5.95 0.40
N LEU A 116 2.24 -5.63 -0.66
CA LEU A 116 2.80 -5.37 -1.99
C LEU A 116 3.75 -4.17 -1.97
N VAL A 117 3.33 -3.05 -1.37
CA VAL A 117 4.17 -1.85 -1.23
C VAL A 117 5.41 -2.16 -0.39
N LEU A 118 5.23 -2.85 0.74
CA LEU A 118 6.32 -3.25 1.62
C LEU A 118 7.34 -4.13 0.88
N ALA A 119 6.88 -5.12 0.13
CA ALA A 119 7.74 -6.00 -0.66
C ALA A 119 8.52 -5.22 -1.73
N GLY A 120 7.83 -4.37 -2.50
CA GLY A 120 8.47 -3.56 -3.54
C GLY A 120 9.52 -2.59 -3.03
N VAL A 121 9.46 -2.25 -1.73
CA VAL A 121 10.45 -1.42 -1.05
C VAL A 121 11.59 -2.23 -0.45
N LEU A 122 11.27 -3.34 0.23
CA LEU A 122 12.26 -4.15 0.95
C LEU A 122 13.16 -4.93 0.00
N GLU A 123 12.61 -5.45 -1.10
CA GLU A 123 13.35 -6.26 -2.06
C GLU A 123 14.62 -5.56 -2.60
N PRO A 124 14.57 -4.32 -3.12
CA PRO A 124 15.76 -3.64 -3.60
C PRO A 124 16.70 -3.15 -2.48
N LEU A 125 16.19 -2.98 -1.25
CA LEU A 125 16.98 -2.53 -0.11
C LEU A 125 17.76 -3.67 0.54
N LEU A 126 17.16 -4.85 0.63
CA LEU A 126 17.73 -5.99 1.35
C LEU A 126 18.48 -6.96 0.44
N GLY A 127 18.10 -7.02 -0.85
CA GLY A 127 18.64 -7.98 -1.81
C GLY A 127 18.03 -9.38 -1.67
N ALA A 128 18.14 -10.17 -2.75
CA ALA A 128 17.55 -11.51 -2.82
C ALA A 128 18.21 -12.51 -1.85
N ASP A 129 19.48 -12.30 -1.50
CA ASP A 129 20.25 -13.18 -0.60
C ASP A 129 20.04 -12.87 0.90
N SER A 130 19.16 -11.91 1.21
CA SER A 130 18.83 -11.52 2.57
C SER A 130 17.82 -12.48 3.23
N TRP A 131 17.56 -12.28 4.54
CA TRP A 131 16.49 -12.96 5.27
C TRP A 131 15.10 -12.77 4.64
N TRP A 132 14.91 -11.69 3.86
CA TRP A 132 13.70 -11.44 3.11
C TRP A 132 13.49 -12.45 1.98
N GLY A 133 14.55 -12.79 1.22
CA GLY A 133 14.50 -13.76 0.11
C GLY A 133 14.22 -15.20 0.52
N VAL A 134 14.30 -15.52 1.82
CA VAL A 134 13.98 -16.86 2.36
C VAL A 134 12.45 -17.10 2.38
N GLY A 135 11.64 -16.04 2.34
CA GLY A 135 10.18 -16.14 2.29
C GLY A 135 9.66 -16.65 0.94
N ARG A 136 8.69 -17.55 0.96
CA ARG A 136 8.00 -17.99 -0.25
C ARG A 136 7.05 -16.95 -0.81
N LEU A 137 6.55 -16.05 0.03
CA LEU A 137 5.61 -14.98 -0.33
C LEU A 137 6.33 -13.70 -0.77
N SER A 138 7.61 -13.52 -0.44
CA SER A 138 8.36 -12.31 -0.75
C SER A 138 8.50 -12.07 -2.26
N ALA A 139 8.92 -13.08 -3.02
CA ALA A 139 9.07 -12.98 -4.49
C ALA A 139 7.74 -12.67 -5.20
N PRO A 140 6.63 -13.43 -5.00
CA PRO A 140 5.37 -13.10 -5.65
C PRO A 140 4.79 -11.75 -5.22
N LEU A 141 5.09 -11.26 -4.01
CA LEU A 141 4.70 -9.92 -3.59
C LEU A 141 5.52 -8.84 -4.32
N GLY A 142 6.82 -9.05 -4.52
CA GLY A 142 7.66 -8.14 -5.31
C GLY A 142 7.19 -8.04 -6.77
N GLU A 143 6.92 -9.18 -7.41
CA GLU A 143 6.33 -9.24 -8.76
C GLU A 143 4.96 -8.55 -8.80
N GLY A 144 4.10 -8.80 -7.82
CA GLY A 144 2.80 -8.17 -7.68
C GLY A 144 2.89 -6.65 -7.56
N PHE A 145 3.85 -6.12 -6.82
CA PHE A 145 4.11 -4.67 -6.74
C PHE A 145 4.52 -4.10 -8.11
N PHE A 146 5.38 -4.79 -8.84
CA PHE A 146 5.80 -4.36 -10.18
C PHE A 146 4.63 -4.34 -11.18
N LEU A 147 3.77 -5.36 -11.15
CA LEU A 147 2.56 -5.40 -11.98
C LEU A 147 1.57 -4.29 -11.59
N LEU A 148 1.37 -4.05 -10.29
CA LEU A 148 0.53 -2.98 -9.79
C LEU A 148 1.00 -1.61 -10.27
N THR A 149 2.29 -1.31 -10.11
CA THR A 149 2.85 -0.01 -10.53
C THR A 149 2.73 0.20 -12.03
N ARG A 150 2.99 -0.83 -12.85
CA ARG A 150 2.79 -0.78 -14.30
C ARG A 150 1.33 -0.54 -14.70
N ALA A 151 0.39 -1.21 -14.04
CA ALA A 151 -1.03 -1.02 -14.30
C ALA A 151 -1.47 0.42 -13.96
N LEU A 152 -0.98 0.98 -12.85
CA LEU A 152 -1.26 2.35 -12.45
C LEU A 152 -0.61 3.37 -13.40
N GLU A 153 0.61 3.12 -13.88
CA GLU A 153 1.25 3.94 -14.92
C GLU A 153 0.44 3.94 -16.22
N GLY A 154 -0.02 2.77 -16.67
CA GLY A 154 -0.89 2.66 -17.83
C GLY A 154 -2.18 3.46 -17.68
N LEU A 155 -2.79 3.41 -16.51
CA LEU A 155 -3.98 4.19 -16.20
C LEU A 155 -3.70 5.72 -16.26
N LEU A 156 -2.59 6.17 -15.69
CA LEU A 156 -2.20 7.58 -15.72
C LEU A 156 -1.96 8.10 -17.15
N VAL A 157 -1.33 7.28 -18.00
CA VAL A 157 -1.17 7.60 -19.44
C VAL A 157 -2.53 7.71 -20.12
N MET A 158 -3.47 6.79 -19.87
CA MET A 158 -4.83 6.87 -20.44
C MET A 158 -5.58 8.11 -19.97
N LEU A 159 -5.33 8.58 -18.74
CA LEU A 159 -5.95 9.79 -18.18
C LEU A 159 -5.27 11.09 -18.65
N GLY A 160 -4.23 10.99 -19.49
CA GLY A 160 -3.51 12.15 -20.02
C GLY A 160 -2.58 12.83 -19.01
N TRP A 161 -2.16 12.13 -17.97
CA TRP A 161 -1.27 12.66 -16.94
C TRP A 161 0.22 12.54 -17.29
N ARG A 162 0.55 11.85 -18.40
CA ARG A 162 1.91 11.71 -18.98
C ARG A 162 1.86 11.70 -20.49
#